data_cfad29098d2cb4a657e29c390e0f4792
#
_entry.id   cfad29098d2cb4a657e29c390e0f4792
#
_cell.length_a   1.000
_cell.length_b   1.000
_cell.length_c   1.000
_cell.angle_alpha   90.00
_cell.angle_beta   90.00
_cell.angle_gamma   90.00
#
_symmetry.space_group_name_H-M   'P 1'
#
loop_
_entity.id
_entity.type
_entity.pdbx_description
1 polymer ?
#
loop_
_entity_poly.entity_id
_entity_poly.type
_entity_poly.pdbx_seq_one_letter_code
_entity_poly.pdbx_strand_id
1 'polypeptide(L)'
;MCGICGIAGKYDKQKPVIENMMKSIYHRGPDGGGNYIDEDVALGFRRLSIIDLDCGNQPMFNETGEVVIVFNGEIYNYQELTKELQAKGHVFANHSDTECLIHAYEEYHEKMLKKLRGMFGFAIWDSKEKTLFAARDFFGIKPFYYAEINGNLVFASEIKAILEYPEYKRELNEK
;
A
#
# COMPACT_ATOMS: atom_id res chain seq x y z
N MET A 1 -0.04 0.65 14.76
CA MET A 1 -0.68 0.59 13.41
C MET A 1 0.40 0.71 12.36
N CYS A 2 0.36 -0.11 11.34
CA CYS A 2 1.32 -0.05 10.23
C CYS A 2 1.32 1.31 9.52
N GLY A 3 2.36 1.59 8.75
CA GLY A 3 2.49 2.79 7.93
C GLY A 3 2.83 2.44 6.51
N ILE A 4 2.20 3.09 5.56
CA ILE A 4 2.50 2.98 4.13
C ILE A 4 2.88 4.33 3.55
N CYS A 5 3.72 4.33 2.53
CA CYS A 5 4.05 5.50 1.73
C CYS A 5 4.47 5.07 0.32
N GLY A 6 4.47 5.99 -0.61
CA GLY A 6 4.92 5.69 -1.97
C GLY A 6 4.98 6.89 -2.88
N ILE A 7 5.61 6.66 -4.02
CA ILE A 7 5.78 7.60 -5.12
C ILE A 7 5.43 6.83 -6.39
N ALA A 8 4.52 7.34 -7.21
CA ALA A 8 4.26 6.81 -8.54
C ALA A 8 4.55 7.90 -9.58
N GLY A 9 5.34 7.54 -10.59
CA GLY A 9 5.89 8.40 -11.61
C GLY A 9 7.41 8.30 -11.68
N LYS A 10 8.00 8.90 -12.72
CA LYS A 10 9.45 8.85 -12.95
C LYS A 10 10.18 9.84 -12.06
N TYR A 11 11.03 9.32 -11.18
CA TYR A 11 11.86 10.13 -10.30
C TYR A 11 13.20 9.44 -10.02
N ASP A 12 14.29 10.02 -10.47
CA ASP A 12 15.64 9.40 -10.43
C ASP A 12 16.17 9.10 -9.01
N LYS A 13 15.61 9.73 -7.98
CA LYS A 13 16.04 9.59 -6.58
C LYS A 13 15.00 8.87 -5.71
N GLN A 14 14.24 7.96 -6.27
CA GLN A 14 13.18 7.26 -5.55
C GLN A 14 13.68 6.59 -4.26
N LYS A 15 14.81 5.88 -4.32
CA LYS A 15 15.33 5.12 -3.18
C LYS A 15 15.60 5.96 -1.94
N PRO A 16 16.43 7.02 -1.96
CA PRO A 16 16.67 7.82 -0.77
C PRO A 16 15.39 8.53 -0.27
N VAL A 17 14.49 8.90 -1.17
CA VAL A 17 13.23 9.56 -0.77
C VAL A 17 12.29 8.58 -0.08
N ILE A 18 12.06 7.39 -0.63
CA ILE A 18 11.18 6.40 0.01
C ILE A 18 11.73 5.96 1.38
N GLU A 19 13.06 5.83 1.53
CA GLU A 19 13.70 5.53 2.80
C GLU A 19 13.46 6.65 3.84
N ASN A 20 13.55 7.92 3.46
CA ASN A 20 13.23 9.05 4.33
C ASN A 20 11.74 9.09 4.69
N MET A 21 10.85 8.87 3.72
CA MET A 21 9.41 8.75 3.97
C MET A 21 9.11 7.66 5.01
N MET A 22 9.68 6.47 4.83
CA MET A 22 9.54 5.35 5.78
C MET A 22 10.11 5.70 7.15
N LYS A 23 11.25 6.39 7.22
CA LYS A 23 11.87 6.84 8.47
C LYS A 23 10.98 7.84 9.21
N SER A 24 10.34 8.77 8.52
CA SER A 24 9.46 9.77 9.12
C SER A 24 8.23 9.16 9.79
N ILE A 25 7.77 7.99 9.31
CA ILE A 25 6.65 7.23 9.88
C ILE A 25 7.09 5.99 10.69
N TYR A 26 8.34 5.94 11.15
CA TYR A 26 8.89 4.82 11.92
C TYR A 26 8.04 4.46 13.16
N HIS A 27 7.54 5.47 13.89
CA HIS A 27 6.73 5.29 15.09
C HIS A 27 5.42 4.51 14.84
N ARG A 28 4.94 4.44 13.58
CA ARG A 28 3.76 3.65 13.22
C ARG A 28 4.05 2.15 13.19
N GLY A 29 5.28 1.78 12.85
CA GLY A 29 5.67 0.38 12.71
C GLY A 29 7.15 0.18 12.98
N PRO A 30 7.56 0.12 14.27
CA PRO A 30 8.96 -0.03 14.65
C PRO A 30 9.50 -1.45 14.48
N ASP A 31 8.63 -2.45 14.33
CA ASP A 31 9.01 -3.87 14.37
C ASP A 31 9.62 -4.38 13.06
N GLY A 32 9.43 -3.64 11.97
CA GLY A 32 9.97 -4.01 10.67
C GLY A 32 9.55 -3.08 9.56
N GLY A 33 9.90 -3.45 8.34
CA GLY A 33 9.50 -2.72 7.15
C GLY A 33 10.21 -3.22 5.91
N GLY A 34 9.72 -2.79 4.76
CA GLY A 34 10.30 -3.11 3.48
C GLY A 34 9.95 -2.04 2.45
N ASN A 35 10.63 -2.09 1.33
CA ASN A 35 10.32 -1.26 0.18
C ASN A 35 10.39 -2.08 -1.11
N TYR A 36 9.68 -1.60 -2.12
CA TYR A 36 9.77 -2.02 -3.50
C TYR A 36 10.03 -0.80 -4.37
N ILE A 37 10.92 -0.93 -5.33
CA ILE A 37 11.29 0.17 -6.24
C ILE A 37 11.48 -0.40 -7.63
N ASP A 38 10.81 0.19 -8.60
CA ASP A 38 11.09 0.03 -10.02
C ASP A 38 11.24 1.39 -10.72
N GLU A 39 11.19 1.44 -12.06
CA GLU A 39 11.37 2.67 -12.82
C GLU A 39 10.24 3.69 -12.60
N ASP A 40 9.02 3.21 -12.32
CA ASP A 40 7.78 4.00 -12.32
C ASP A 40 7.16 4.14 -10.92
N VAL A 41 7.63 3.35 -9.93
CA VAL A 41 7.05 3.36 -8.59
C VAL A 41 8.07 3.07 -7.49
N ALA A 42 7.88 3.70 -6.33
CA ALA A 42 8.50 3.29 -5.07
C ALA A 42 7.42 3.13 -4.01
N LEU A 43 7.36 1.97 -3.36
CA LEU A 43 6.44 1.65 -2.27
C LEU A 43 7.22 1.38 -1.00
N GLY A 44 6.75 1.91 0.13
CA GLY A 44 7.36 1.73 1.43
C GLY A 44 6.34 1.28 2.48
N PHE A 45 6.78 0.39 3.36
CA PHE A 45 5.98 -0.18 4.42
C PHE A 45 6.72 -0.18 5.76
N ARG A 46 6.01 0.17 6.84
CA ARG A 46 6.46 0.04 8.23
C ARG A 46 5.48 -0.85 9.00
N ARG A 47 6.02 -1.88 9.65
CA ARG A 47 5.26 -2.93 10.32
C ARG A 47 5.15 -2.68 11.82
N LEU A 48 3.93 -2.75 12.34
CA LEU A 48 3.64 -3.02 13.74
C LEU A 48 3.05 -4.43 13.84
N SER A 49 3.81 -5.34 14.44
CA SER A 49 3.42 -6.75 14.60
C SER A 49 2.50 -6.88 15.82
N ILE A 50 1.21 -7.18 15.61
CA ILE A 50 0.25 -7.33 16.71
C ILE A 50 -0.11 -8.80 16.95
N ILE A 51 -0.30 -9.61 15.93
CA ILE A 51 -0.86 -10.96 16.06
C ILE A 51 -0.06 -12.03 15.31
N ASP A 52 0.54 -11.77 14.17
CA ASP A 52 1.20 -12.80 13.35
C ASP A 52 2.61 -12.35 12.96
N LEU A 53 3.61 -13.07 13.44
CA LEU A 53 5.02 -12.76 13.19
C LEU A 53 5.48 -13.22 11.80
N ASP A 54 4.84 -14.26 11.23
CA ASP A 54 5.36 -14.95 10.04
C ASP A 54 4.72 -14.49 8.72
N CYS A 55 3.47 -14.04 8.71
CA CYS A 55 2.71 -13.79 7.47
C CYS A 55 2.48 -12.31 7.09
N GLY A 56 3.03 -11.34 7.80
CA GLY A 56 2.72 -9.92 7.59
C GLY A 56 3.81 -9.09 6.92
N ASN A 57 4.77 -9.71 6.24
CA ASN A 57 5.83 -8.98 5.56
C ASN A 57 5.31 -8.31 4.29
N GLN A 58 5.58 -7.02 4.17
CA GLN A 58 5.21 -6.21 3.02
C GLN A 58 6.42 -5.34 2.59
N PRO A 59 6.52 -4.91 1.33
CA PRO A 59 5.56 -5.14 0.23
C PRO A 59 5.35 -6.63 -0.06
N MET A 60 4.09 -7.02 -0.35
CA MET A 60 3.74 -8.40 -0.68
C MET A 60 3.45 -8.50 -2.18
N PHE A 61 3.82 -9.63 -2.77
CA PHE A 61 3.71 -9.89 -4.21
C PHE A 61 2.70 -11.01 -4.48
N ASN A 62 2.13 -11.00 -5.68
CA ASN A 62 1.50 -12.18 -6.25
C ASN A 62 2.57 -13.21 -6.64
N GLU A 63 2.15 -14.40 -7.08
CA GLU A 63 3.02 -15.49 -7.46
C GLU A 63 3.89 -15.20 -8.70
N THR A 64 3.46 -14.28 -9.57
CA THR A 64 4.23 -13.88 -10.76
C THR A 64 5.24 -12.76 -10.48
N GLY A 65 5.09 -12.06 -9.35
CA GLY A 65 5.87 -10.87 -9.00
C GLY A 65 5.47 -9.60 -9.76
N GLU A 66 4.39 -9.65 -10.57
CA GLU A 66 3.92 -8.52 -11.37
C GLU A 66 3.04 -7.54 -10.58
N VAL A 67 2.34 -8.05 -9.56
CA VAL A 67 1.47 -7.25 -8.68
C VAL A 67 2.09 -7.17 -7.29
N VAL A 68 2.21 -5.95 -6.76
CA VAL A 68 2.77 -5.71 -5.42
C VAL A 68 1.88 -4.77 -4.61
N ILE A 69 1.68 -5.08 -3.33
CA ILE A 69 0.84 -4.29 -2.43
C ILE A 69 1.60 -3.80 -1.20
N VAL A 70 1.24 -2.58 -0.76
CA VAL A 70 1.44 -2.09 0.60
C VAL A 70 0.07 -1.76 1.22
N PHE A 71 -0.16 -2.27 2.44
CA PHE A 71 -1.47 -2.26 3.08
C PHE A 71 -1.36 -1.94 4.58
N ASN A 72 -2.20 -1.04 5.04
CA ASN A 72 -2.41 -0.73 6.45
C ASN A 72 -3.90 -0.85 6.75
N GLY A 73 -4.31 -1.91 7.40
CA GLY A 73 -5.73 -2.13 7.67
C GLY A 73 -6.04 -3.52 8.19
N GLU A 74 -7.32 -3.85 8.05
CA GLU A 74 -7.86 -5.18 8.29
C GLU A 74 -9.11 -5.37 7.45
N ILE A 75 -9.17 -6.48 6.69
CA ILE A 75 -10.33 -6.87 5.87
C ILE A 75 -11.15 -7.90 6.64
N TYR A 76 -12.24 -7.50 7.23
CA TYR A 76 -13.05 -8.33 8.15
C TYR A 76 -13.64 -9.57 7.49
N ASN A 77 -13.96 -9.48 6.20
CA ASN A 77 -14.55 -10.59 5.45
C ASN A 77 -13.54 -11.32 4.55
N TYR A 78 -12.23 -11.21 4.85
CA TYR A 78 -11.19 -11.82 4.01
C TYR A 78 -11.35 -13.35 3.88
N GLN A 79 -11.78 -14.04 4.92
CA GLN A 79 -11.96 -15.51 4.89
C GLN A 79 -13.07 -15.95 3.91
N GLU A 80 -14.16 -15.19 3.83
CA GLU A 80 -15.23 -15.45 2.85
C GLU A 80 -14.76 -15.18 1.44
N LEU A 81 -14.06 -14.05 1.26
CA LEU A 81 -13.52 -13.63 -0.03
C LEU A 81 -12.41 -14.59 -0.49
N THR A 82 -11.56 -15.09 0.39
CA THR A 82 -10.56 -16.13 0.08
C THR A 82 -11.22 -17.40 -0.48
N LYS A 83 -12.31 -17.88 0.13
CA LYS A 83 -13.05 -19.06 -0.37
C LYS A 83 -13.64 -18.80 -1.77
N GLU A 84 -14.17 -17.60 -2.01
CA GLU A 84 -14.70 -17.20 -3.31
C GLU A 84 -13.57 -17.20 -4.37
N LEU A 85 -12.41 -16.64 -4.06
CA LEU A 85 -11.25 -16.57 -4.95
C LEU A 85 -10.65 -17.96 -5.21
N GLN A 86 -10.54 -18.80 -4.18
CA GLN A 86 -10.10 -20.20 -4.34
C GLN A 86 -11.05 -21.00 -5.25
N ALA A 87 -12.35 -20.79 -5.17
CA ALA A 87 -13.33 -21.41 -6.07
C ALA A 87 -13.18 -20.95 -7.52
N LYS A 88 -12.51 -19.83 -7.77
CA LYS A 88 -12.15 -19.29 -9.09
C LYS A 88 -10.77 -19.71 -9.57
N GLY A 89 -10.02 -20.46 -8.75
CA GLY A 89 -8.73 -21.01 -9.12
C GLY A 89 -7.51 -20.30 -8.53
N HIS A 90 -7.69 -19.24 -7.71
CA HIS A 90 -6.58 -18.59 -7.03
C HIS A 90 -5.97 -19.51 -5.96
N VAL A 91 -4.65 -19.57 -5.89
CA VAL A 91 -3.90 -20.38 -4.94
C VAL A 91 -3.24 -19.46 -3.92
N PHE A 92 -3.53 -19.69 -2.65
CA PHE A 92 -3.04 -18.91 -1.53
C PHE A 92 -1.82 -19.57 -0.89
N ALA A 93 -0.74 -18.82 -0.72
CA ALA A 93 0.48 -19.25 -0.03
C ALA A 93 0.40 -19.05 1.50
N ASN A 94 -0.44 -18.10 1.95
CA ASN A 94 -0.67 -17.82 3.36
C ASN A 94 -2.16 -17.52 3.63
N HIS A 95 -2.48 -17.15 4.85
CA HIS A 95 -3.86 -16.87 5.27
C HIS A 95 -4.10 -15.41 5.63
N SER A 96 -3.29 -14.50 5.08
CA SER A 96 -3.43 -13.08 5.38
C SER A 96 -4.53 -12.41 4.54
N ASP A 97 -5.11 -11.37 5.09
CA ASP A 97 -5.99 -10.48 4.37
C ASP A 97 -5.26 -9.67 3.28
N THR A 98 -3.94 -9.47 3.43
CA THR A 98 -3.10 -8.82 2.43
C THR A 98 -3.02 -9.63 1.14
N GLU A 99 -2.79 -10.94 1.22
CA GLU A 99 -2.79 -11.82 0.04
C GLU A 99 -4.19 -11.89 -0.60
N CYS A 100 -5.23 -11.90 0.23
CA CYS A 100 -6.60 -11.83 -0.25
C CYS A 100 -6.86 -10.56 -1.09
N LEU A 101 -6.29 -9.40 -0.71
CA LEU A 101 -6.38 -8.17 -1.49
C LEU A 101 -5.69 -8.28 -2.85
N ILE A 102 -4.52 -8.93 -2.93
CA ILE A 102 -3.81 -9.15 -4.19
C ILE A 102 -4.68 -9.95 -5.17
N HIS A 103 -5.14 -11.13 -4.74
CA HIS A 103 -5.99 -11.97 -5.59
C HIS A 103 -7.35 -11.34 -5.91
N ALA A 104 -7.91 -10.54 -5.00
CA ALA A 104 -9.12 -9.77 -5.28
C ALA A 104 -8.88 -8.70 -6.35
N TYR A 105 -7.71 -8.08 -6.38
CA TYR A 105 -7.33 -7.14 -7.44
C TYR A 105 -7.18 -7.85 -8.78
N GLU A 106 -6.50 -8.97 -8.83
CA GLU A 106 -6.34 -9.78 -10.05
C GLU A 106 -7.67 -10.19 -10.66
N GLU A 107 -8.63 -10.60 -9.83
CA GLU A 107 -9.93 -11.09 -10.29
C GLU A 107 -10.92 -9.96 -10.63
N TYR A 108 -10.91 -8.86 -9.87
CA TYR A 108 -11.98 -7.85 -9.94
C TYR A 108 -11.50 -6.45 -10.28
N HIS A 109 -10.19 -6.20 -10.30
CA HIS A 109 -9.60 -4.87 -10.42
C HIS A 109 -10.26 -3.88 -9.42
N GLU A 110 -10.59 -2.66 -9.84
CA GLU A 110 -11.24 -1.66 -8.99
C GLU A 110 -12.60 -2.09 -8.41
N LYS A 111 -13.27 -3.06 -9.05
CA LYS A 111 -14.57 -3.59 -8.57
C LYS A 111 -14.44 -4.36 -7.27
N MET A 112 -13.23 -4.78 -6.89
CA MET A 112 -12.96 -5.40 -5.59
C MET A 112 -13.47 -4.56 -4.42
N LEU A 113 -13.42 -3.23 -4.51
CA LEU A 113 -13.86 -2.32 -3.44
C LEU A 113 -15.30 -2.56 -3.00
N LYS A 114 -16.17 -3.02 -3.89
CA LYS A 114 -17.58 -3.35 -3.55
C LYS A 114 -17.72 -4.62 -2.73
N LYS A 115 -16.67 -5.44 -2.70
CA LYS A 115 -16.63 -6.71 -1.95
C LYS A 115 -15.95 -6.58 -0.60
N LEU A 116 -15.13 -5.55 -0.40
CA LEU A 116 -14.37 -5.37 0.83
C LEU A 116 -15.24 -4.84 1.97
N ARG A 117 -15.08 -5.44 3.14
CA ARG A 117 -15.57 -4.94 4.43
C ARG A 117 -14.40 -4.86 5.39
N GLY A 118 -14.12 -3.66 5.87
CA GLY A 118 -12.96 -3.47 6.73
C GLY A 118 -12.58 -2.02 6.90
N MET A 119 -11.46 -1.82 7.53
CA MET A 119 -10.80 -0.53 7.69
C MET A 119 -9.44 -0.60 7.00
N PHE A 120 -9.19 0.21 5.99
CA PHE A 120 -8.00 0.06 5.16
C PHE A 120 -7.51 1.35 4.49
N GLY A 121 -6.20 1.36 4.26
CA GLY A 121 -5.54 2.17 3.26
C GLY A 121 -4.51 1.29 2.58
N PHE A 122 -4.56 1.17 1.26
CA PHE A 122 -3.62 0.36 0.50
C PHE A 122 -3.22 1.02 -0.81
N ALA A 123 -2.12 0.57 -1.35
CA ALA A 123 -1.69 0.86 -2.72
C ALA A 123 -1.17 -0.44 -3.36
N ILE A 124 -1.69 -0.74 -4.54
CA ILE A 124 -1.31 -1.87 -5.38
C ILE A 124 -0.65 -1.33 -6.64
N TRP A 125 0.53 -1.81 -6.95
CA TRP A 125 1.22 -1.56 -8.20
C TRP A 125 1.15 -2.80 -9.09
N ASP A 126 0.63 -2.61 -10.28
CA ASP A 126 0.64 -3.59 -11.36
C ASP A 126 1.72 -3.18 -12.37
N SER A 127 2.83 -3.91 -12.36
CA SER A 127 3.99 -3.59 -13.20
C SER A 127 3.74 -3.88 -14.68
N LYS A 128 2.84 -4.78 -15.00
CA LYS A 128 2.45 -5.14 -16.36
C LYS A 128 1.54 -4.08 -16.98
N GLU A 129 0.51 -3.67 -16.25
CA GLU A 129 -0.42 -2.62 -16.69
C GLU A 129 0.12 -1.20 -16.45
N LYS A 130 1.28 -1.06 -15.76
CA LYS A 130 1.88 0.21 -15.34
C LYS A 130 0.87 1.11 -14.60
N THR A 131 0.11 0.51 -13.70
CA THR A 131 -0.98 1.16 -12.98
C THR A 131 -0.78 1.09 -11.48
N LEU A 132 -0.88 2.24 -10.80
CA LEU A 132 -1.03 2.31 -9.35
C LEU A 132 -2.51 2.42 -8.99
N PHE A 133 -3.04 1.41 -8.31
CA PHE A 133 -4.38 1.42 -7.74
C PHE A 133 -4.31 1.62 -6.23
N ALA A 134 -4.87 2.72 -5.74
CA ALA A 134 -4.87 3.03 -4.32
C ALA A 134 -6.29 3.29 -3.82
N ALA A 135 -6.57 2.85 -2.60
CA ALA A 135 -7.87 3.05 -2.00
C ALA A 135 -7.79 3.23 -0.48
N ARG A 136 -8.82 3.90 0.05
CA ARG A 136 -9.06 4.09 1.46
C ARG A 136 -10.48 3.63 1.80
N ASP A 137 -10.68 3.11 3.01
CA ASP A 137 -12.00 2.70 3.48
C ASP A 137 -13.01 3.85 3.48
N PHE A 138 -14.29 3.51 3.36
CA PHE A 138 -15.39 4.46 3.18
C PHE A 138 -15.47 5.53 4.27
N PHE A 139 -15.17 5.19 5.52
CA PHE A 139 -15.20 6.11 6.64
C PHE A 139 -13.86 6.81 6.90
N GLY A 140 -12.81 6.45 6.16
CA GLY A 140 -11.49 7.00 6.36
C GLY A 140 -10.87 6.62 7.71
N ILE A 141 -11.18 5.43 8.24
CA ILE A 141 -10.65 4.95 9.53
C ILE A 141 -9.13 4.82 9.46
N LYS A 142 -8.61 4.28 8.35
CA LYS A 142 -7.17 4.27 8.12
C LYS A 142 -6.76 5.53 7.36
N PRO A 143 -5.72 6.23 7.82
CA PRO A 143 -5.25 7.44 7.15
C PRO A 143 -4.59 7.10 5.82
N PHE A 144 -4.92 7.88 4.80
CA PHE A 144 -4.28 7.87 3.49
C PHE A 144 -4.33 9.31 2.94
N TYR A 145 -3.16 9.89 2.75
CA TYR A 145 -2.97 11.24 2.21
C TYR A 145 -2.20 11.14 0.90
N TYR A 146 -2.46 12.05 -0.02
CA TYR A 146 -1.73 12.12 -1.28
C TYR A 146 -1.55 13.55 -1.75
N ALA A 147 -0.56 13.75 -2.62
CA ALA A 147 -0.31 15.00 -3.33
C ALA A 147 0.21 14.68 -4.73
N GLU A 148 -0.18 15.50 -5.70
CA GLU A 148 0.38 15.48 -7.04
C GLU A 148 1.46 16.57 -7.13
N ILE A 149 2.69 16.17 -7.45
CA ILE A 149 3.85 17.04 -7.45
C ILE A 149 4.64 16.79 -8.73
N ASN A 150 4.66 17.79 -9.62
CA ASN A 150 5.39 17.73 -10.90
C ASN A 150 5.09 16.47 -11.73
N GLY A 151 3.83 16.02 -11.74
CA GLY A 151 3.39 14.84 -12.48
C GLY A 151 3.62 13.51 -11.75
N ASN A 152 4.18 13.53 -10.54
CA ASN A 152 4.30 12.36 -9.68
C ASN A 152 3.21 12.35 -8.61
N LEU A 153 2.62 11.19 -8.35
CA LEU A 153 1.73 10.98 -7.22
C LEU A 153 2.55 10.54 -6.01
N VAL A 154 2.50 11.30 -4.91
CA VAL A 154 3.15 10.98 -3.65
C VAL A 154 2.08 10.72 -2.61
N PHE A 155 2.13 9.58 -1.90
CA PHE A 155 1.14 9.22 -0.91
C PHE A 155 1.76 8.67 0.38
N ALA A 156 1.02 8.78 1.49
CA ALA A 156 1.44 8.21 2.76
C ALA A 156 0.29 8.09 3.77
N SER A 157 0.52 7.27 4.80
CA SER A 157 -0.33 7.23 5.99
C SER A 157 -0.30 8.51 6.81
N GLU A 158 0.75 9.34 6.69
CA GLU A 158 0.88 10.62 7.41
C GLU A 158 1.49 11.69 6.50
N ILE A 159 0.97 12.91 6.61
CA ILE A 159 1.40 14.06 5.79
C ILE A 159 2.92 14.29 5.89
N LYS A 160 3.52 14.11 7.07
CA LYS A 160 4.96 14.34 7.25
C LYS A 160 5.84 13.47 6.35
N ALA A 161 5.38 12.29 5.93
CA ALA A 161 6.11 11.48 4.97
C ALA A 161 6.06 12.09 3.56
N ILE A 162 4.93 12.69 3.17
CA ILE A 162 4.84 13.44 1.91
C ILE A 162 5.79 14.64 1.90
N LEU A 163 5.99 15.28 3.08
CA LEU A 163 6.92 16.42 3.22
C LEU A 163 8.40 16.05 3.03
N GLU A 164 8.74 14.77 3.03
CA GLU A 164 10.09 14.27 2.71
C GLU A 164 10.36 14.23 1.19
N TYR A 165 9.32 14.42 0.36
CA TYR A 165 9.49 14.53 -1.09
C TYR A 165 10.12 15.90 -1.41
N PRO A 166 11.34 15.96 -2.01
CA PRO A 166 12.12 17.19 -2.09
C PRO A 166 11.47 18.33 -2.88
N GLU A 167 10.60 17.99 -3.84
CA GLU A 167 9.93 18.97 -4.69
C GLU A 167 8.60 19.47 -4.08
N TYR A 168 8.22 18.98 -2.90
CA TYR A 168 7.02 19.44 -2.20
C TYR A 168 7.26 20.84 -1.62
N LYS A 169 6.46 21.80 -2.06
CA LYS A 169 6.44 23.14 -1.49
C LYS A 169 5.49 23.19 -0.31
N ARG A 170 6.03 23.55 0.86
CA ARG A 170 5.24 23.72 2.09
C ARG A 170 4.56 25.10 2.06
N GLU A 171 3.25 25.09 1.87
CA GLU A 171 2.42 26.31 1.92
C GLU A 171 1.32 26.12 2.94
N LEU A 172 1.10 27.15 3.79
CA LEU A 172 -0.03 27.21 4.71
C LEU A 172 -1.25 27.72 3.95
N ASN A 173 -2.36 27.01 4.05
CA ASN A 173 -3.64 27.55 3.60
C ASN A 173 -4.20 28.46 4.70
N GLU A 174 -4.12 29.77 4.50
CA GLU A 174 -4.58 30.79 5.46
C GLU A 174 -6.07 31.14 5.30
N LYS A 175 -6.86 30.35 4.56
CA LYS A 175 -8.30 30.57 4.33
C LYS A 175 -9.15 29.71 5.23
#